data_ab858b6a267cdcb514db8a0511dc204c
#
_entry.id   ab858b6a267cdcb514db8a0511dc204c
#
_cell.length_a   1.000
_cell.length_b   1.000
_cell.length_c   1.000
_cell.angle_alpha   90.00
_cell.angle_beta   90.00
_cell.angle_gamma   90.00
#
_symmetry.space_group_name_H-M   'P 1'
#
loop_
_entity.id
_entity.type
_entity.pdbx_description
1 polymer ?
#
loop_
_entity_poly.entity_id
_entity_poly.type
_entity_poly.pdbx_seq_one_letter_code
_entity_poly.pdbx_strand_id
1 'polypeptide(L)'
;MSSTSSSACLDPLAAGVTPANGPSGETAALWPAVASLSLGVFGLVTAEFLPASLLTAMAADLHVTAGAAGQAVTATALVGAVAAPTIPLLTARFDRKRVLLALTALLFVSNLLAATAASLSVLLVARVVLGIALGGFWSMAAALAMRLVPERLFPRAMSLVLTGVSVATVCAAPIGAWMGDLWGWRSAFVAAGVVGLVAFVVQLVALPALPPRDQASLKGLRDLLTRGPVRIALLAVLLVISGHFAGFTYIRPVLEDVTKLSVASISAVLLGYGIGGFFGNFAGGWLAGRSERHAIVAGSVMIAVLAAALLVGGGSFVVAAVAVTLWGFAFGAFPVGFQTWIVRAAPDQAEAAGGLLVAAFQIAIATGAIAGGLMVDRTGALGAPAFALVAVALGGLLAWRRGPRPA
;
A
#
# COMPACT_ATOMS: atom_id res chain seq x y z
N MET A 1 -7.42 -91.36 2.10
CA MET A 1 -6.05 -91.72 1.71
C MET A 1 -5.22 -90.46 1.72
N SER A 2 -4.32 -90.47 2.53
CA SER A 2 -2.98 -89.94 2.70
C SER A 2 -2.89 -88.39 2.72
N SER A 3 -2.71 -87.82 3.87
CA SER A 3 -1.45 -87.62 4.64
C SER A 3 -0.41 -86.79 3.90
N THR A 4 -0.03 -85.62 4.41
CA THR A 4 1.24 -85.40 5.13
C THR A 4 1.35 -83.90 5.39
N SER A 5 1.37 -83.50 6.59
CA SER A 5 2.41 -82.90 7.40
C SER A 5 3.58 -82.26 6.67
N SER A 6 3.89 -80.99 6.87
CA SER A 6 5.24 -80.54 7.11
C SER A 6 5.29 -79.11 7.68
N SER A 7 5.75 -79.06 8.90
CA SER A 7 6.84 -78.28 9.44
C SER A 7 6.87 -76.78 9.32
N ALA A 8 6.68 -76.16 10.43
CA ALA A 8 7.11 -74.82 10.78
C ALA A 8 8.61 -74.64 10.57
N CYS A 9 8.96 -73.52 9.88
CA CYS A 9 10.23 -72.86 10.06
C CYS A 9 9.97 -71.52 10.73
N LEU A 10 10.36 -71.44 11.97
CA LEU A 10 10.53 -70.22 12.75
C LEU A 10 11.64 -69.40 12.16
N ASP A 11 11.34 -68.23 11.67
CA ASP A 11 12.36 -67.22 11.35
C ASP A 11 12.36 -66.16 12.48
N PRO A 12 13.37 -66.19 13.36
CA PRO A 12 13.49 -65.20 14.41
C PRO A 12 14.45 -64.10 13.91
N LEU A 13 13.96 -63.02 13.39
CA LEU A 13 14.74 -61.77 13.29
C LEU A 13 14.00 -60.74 12.37
N ALA A 14 12.74 -60.44 12.74
CA ALA A 14 12.19 -59.15 12.34
C ALA A 14 12.31 -58.18 13.51
N ALA A 15 13.54 -57.69 13.73
CA ALA A 15 13.80 -56.59 14.59
C ALA A 15 13.01 -55.39 14.13
N GLY A 16 12.15 -54.88 15.01
CA GLY A 16 11.25 -53.77 14.77
C GLY A 16 11.98 -52.55 14.21
N VAL A 17 11.71 -52.24 12.96
CA VAL A 17 11.84 -50.90 12.44
C VAL A 17 10.55 -50.17 12.84
N THR A 18 10.55 -49.60 14.02
CA THR A 18 9.62 -48.51 14.35
C THR A 18 9.88 -47.40 13.35
N PRO A 19 8.88 -46.95 12.56
CA PRO A 19 9.04 -45.73 11.81
C PRO A 19 9.24 -44.62 12.85
N ALA A 20 10.43 -44.03 12.84
CA ALA A 20 10.70 -42.82 13.56
C ALA A 20 9.81 -41.71 12.95
N ASN A 21 8.59 -41.62 13.46
CA ASN A 21 7.78 -40.40 13.37
C ASN A 21 8.46 -39.37 14.29
N GLY A 22 9.61 -38.86 13.85
CA GLY A 22 10.13 -37.60 14.33
C GLY A 22 9.14 -36.52 13.94
N PRO A 23 8.86 -35.53 14.80
CA PRO A 23 8.01 -34.42 14.44
C PRO A 23 8.53 -33.82 13.16
N SER A 24 7.72 -33.83 12.10
CA SER A 24 7.94 -33.10 10.87
C SER A 24 8.38 -31.68 11.27
N GLY A 25 9.64 -31.31 10.92
CA GLY A 25 10.25 -30.06 11.33
C GLY A 25 9.44 -28.87 10.89
N GLU A 26 8.47 -28.47 11.68
CA GLU A 26 7.79 -27.19 11.52
C GLU A 26 8.87 -26.12 11.68
N THR A 27 9.20 -25.46 10.58
CA THR A 27 10.08 -24.30 10.62
C THR A 27 9.54 -23.30 11.62
N ALA A 28 10.30 -23.01 12.67
CA ALA A 28 9.90 -22.05 13.69
C ALA A 28 9.55 -20.71 13.04
N ALA A 29 8.42 -20.12 13.42
CA ALA A 29 8.00 -18.83 12.90
C ALA A 29 8.97 -17.72 13.32
N LEU A 30 9.54 -17.01 12.37
CA LEU A 30 10.51 -15.93 12.58
C LEU A 30 9.79 -14.58 12.77
N TRP A 31 9.06 -14.42 13.87
CA TRP A 31 8.30 -13.21 14.17
C TRP A 31 9.12 -11.92 14.18
N PRO A 32 10.38 -11.87 14.70
CA PRO A 32 11.21 -10.68 14.59
C PRO A 32 11.47 -10.26 13.14
N ALA A 33 11.64 -11.22 12.23
CA ALA A 33 11.82 -10.94 10.82
C ALA A 33 10.51 -10.38 10.19
N VAL A 34 9.34 -10.93 10.55
CA VAL A 34 8.04 -10.40 10.10
C VAL A 34 7.81 -8.98 10.66
N ALA A 35 8.13 -8.74 11.92
CA ALA A 35 8.03 -7.40 12.52
C ALA A 35 8.97 -6.39 11.82
N SER A 36 10.15 -6.83 11.38
CA SER A 36 11.06 -5.98 10.61
C SER A 36 10.50 -5.59 9.24
N LEU A 37 9.72 -6.48 8.58
CA LEU A 37 8.98 -6.13 7.37
C LEU A 37 7.90 -5.07 7.66
N SER A 38 7.15 -5.22 8.76
CA SER A 38 6.15 -4.24 9.20
C SER A 38 6.76 -2.85 9.40
N LEU A 39 7.94 -2.78 10.03
CA LEU A 39 8.67 -1.52 10.22
C LEU A 39 9.13 -0.91 8.89
N GLY A 40 9.58 -1.73 7.94
CA GLY A 40 9.91 -1.28 6.58
C GLY A 40 8.69 -0.69 5.86
N VAL A 41 7.54 -1.37 5.94
CA VAL A 41 6.26 -0.89 5.38
C VAL A 41 5.85 0.42 6.05
N PHE A 42 5.95 0.52 7.38
CA PHE A 42 5.67 1.74 8.11
C PHE A 42 6.52 2.92 7.58
N GLY A 43 7.83 2.72 7.41
CA GLY A 43 8.72 3.76 6.87
C GLY A 43 8.39 4.16 5.43
N LEU A 44 8.07 3.17 4.56
CA LEU A 44 7.70 3.43 3.16
C LEU A 44 6.41 4.24 3.05
N VAL A 45 5.36 3.81 3.74
CA VAL A 45 4.04 4.47 3.71
C VAL A 45 4.11 5.84 4.37
N THR A 46 4.89 5.99 5.45
CA THR A 46 5.16 7.30 6.06
C THR A 46 5.79 8.24 5.03
N ALA A 47 6.87 7.83 4.36
CA ALA A 47 7.54 8.65 3.35
C ALA A 47 6.62 8.95 2.13
N GLU A 48 5.74 8.04 1.77
CA GLU A 48 4.78 8.20 0.67
C GLU A 48 3.73 9.28 0.99
N PHE A 49 3.22 9.34 2.22
CA PHE A 49 2.13 10.25 2.61
C PHE A 49 2.59 11.64 3.07
N LEU A 50 3.86 11.82 3.45
CA LEU A 50 4.39 13.11 3.89
C LEU A 50 4.12 14.27 2.91
N PRO A 51 4.30 14.14 1.58
CA PRO A 51 4.05 15.25 0.66
C PRO A 51 2.63 15.80 0.73
N ALA A 52 1.61 14.96 0.96
CA ALA A 52 0.22 15.41 1.04
C ALA A 52 -0.02 16.34 2.26
N SER A 53 0.64 16.07 3.39
CA SER A 53 0.51 16.88 4.59
C SER A 53 1.42 18.14 4.61
N LEU A 54 2.46 18.15 3.77
CA LEU A 54 3.47 19.21 3.70
C LEU A 54 3.38 20.05 2.42
N LEU A 55 2.36 19.79 1.58
CA LEU A 55 2.28 20.26 0.20
C LEU A 55 2.46 21.77 0.07
N THR A 56 1.72 22.55 0.86
CA THR A 56 1.77 24.01 0.81
C THR A 56 3.09 24.57 1.30
N ALA A 57 3.67 24.00 2.37
CA ALA A 57 4.99 24.38 2.88
C ALA A 57 6.10 24.10 1.86
N MET A 58 6.01 22.93 1.16
CA MET A 58 6.95 22.57 0.09
C MET A 58 6.80 23.51 -1.12
N ALA A 59 5.56 23.80 -1.54
CA ALA A 59 5.30 24.69 -2.67
C ALA A 59 5.82 26.10 -2.42
N ALA A 60 5.56 26.65 -1.23
CA ALA A 60 6.02 27.98 -0.84
C ALA A 60 7.55 28.10 -0.78
N ASP A 61 8.23 27.14 -0.12
CA ASP A 61 9.67 27.15 0.05
C ASP A 61 10.45 26.90 -1.25
N LEU A 62 9.91 26.06 -2.14
CA LEU A 62 10.51 25.76 -3.44
C LEU A 62 10.06 26.72 -4.55
N HIS A 63 9.22 27.73 -4.24
CA HIS A 63 8.67 28.72 -5.17
C HIS A 63 7.97 28.11 -6.39
N VAL A 64 7.11 27.09 -6.17
CA VAL A 64 6.37 26.39 -7.21
C VAL A 64 4.88 26.35 -6.88
N THR A 65 4.04 25.97 -7.87
CA THR A 65 2.60 25.78 -7.63
C THR A 65 2.33 24.54 -6.76
N ALA A 66 1.17 24.46 -6.13
CA ALA A 66 0.73 23.27 -5.39
C ALA A 66 0.67 22.03 -6.29
N GLY A 67 0.22 22.22 -7.55
CA GLY A 67 0.22 21.15 -8.56
C GLY A 67 1.63 20.65 -8.88
N ALA A 68 2.60 21.55 -9.03
CA ALA A 68 4.00 21.19 -9.26
C ALA A 68 4.60 20.45 -8.04
N ALA A 69 4.36 20.93 -6.81
CA ALA A 69 4.79 20.22 -5.60
C ALA A 69 4.15 18.84 -5.46
N GLY A 70 2.89 18.69 -5.87
CA GLY A 70 2.17 17.40 -5.90
C GLY A 70 2.78 16.35 -6.83
N GLN A 71 3.63 16.75 -7.81
CA GLN A 71 4.39 15.83 -8.64
C GLN A 71 5.38 14.98 -7.82
N ALA A 72 5.67 15.35 -6.58
CA ALA A 72 6.40 14.51 -5.65
C ALA A 72 5.69 13.16 -5.39
N VAL A 73 4.36 13.14 -5.37
CA VAL A 73 3.55 11.91 -5.27
C VAL A 73 3.56 11.17 -6.61
N THR A 74 3.36 11.89 -7.71
CA THR A 74 3.37 11.34 -9.08
C THR A 74 4.68 10.60 -9.39
N ALA A 75 5.83 11.23 -9.12
CA ALA A 75 7.14 10.65 -9.40
C ALA A 75 7.35 9.32 -8.65
N THR A 76 7.00 9.29 -7.36
CA THR A 76 7.07 8.06 -6.57
C THR A 76 6.20 6.95 -7.16
N ALA A 77 4.96 7.28 -7.48
CA ALA A 77 3.97 6.31 -7.94
C ALA A 77 4.30 5.76 -9.33
N LEU A 78 4.70 6.61 -10.29
CA LEU A 78 5.09 6.16 -11.65
C LEU A 78 6.29 5.21 -11.61
N VAL A 79 7.31 5.56 -10.82
CA VAL A 79 8.48 4.70 -10.67
C VAL A 79 8.11 3.43 -9.91
N GLY A 80 7.27 3.50 -8.88
CA GLY A 80 6.75 2.35 -8.16
C GLY A 80 5.98 1.39 -9.04
N ALA A 81 5.16 1.90 -9.97
CA ALA A 81 4.41 1.10 -10.95
C ALA A 81 5.33 0.28 -11.86
N VAL A 82 6.47 0.85 -12.27
CA VAL A 82 7.48 0.15 -13.08
C VAL A 82 8.34 -0.77 -12.22
N ALA A 83 8.76 -0.31 -11.04
CA ALA A 83 9.63 -1.07 -10.14
C ALA A 83 8.96 -2.34 -9.61
N ALA A 84 7.65 -2.31 -9.31
CA ALA A 84 6.94 -3.44 -8.75
C ALA A 84 7.02 -4.73 -9.59
N PRO A 85 6.77 -4.74 -10.90
CA PRO A 85 6.95 -5.91 -11.72
C PRO A 85 8.41 -6.18 -12.12
N THR A 86 9.27 -5.15 -12.19
CA THR A 86 10.64 -5.30 -12.74
C THR A 86 11.67 -5.71 -11.69
N ILE A 87 11.58 -5.21 -10.46
CA ILE A 87 12.56 -5.53 -9.41
C ILE A 87 12.65 -7.04 -9.12
N PRO A 88 11.54 -7.79 -8.93
CA PRO A 88 11.61 -9.24 -8.74
C PRO A 88 12.28 -9.99 -9.90
N LEU A 89 12.05 -9.51 -11.13
CA LEU A 89 12.64 -10.09 -12.35
C LEU A 89 14.14 -9.81 -12.43
N LEU A 90 14.56 -8.55 -12.27
CA LEU A 90 15.95 -8.12 -12.35
C LEU A 90 16.80 -8.71 -11.22
N THR A 91 16.19 -8.90 -10.05
CA THR A 91 16.86 -9.41 -8.86
C THR A 91 16.62 -10.90 -8.62
N ALA A 92 16.10 -11.64 -9.60
CA ALA A 92 15.72 -13.05 -9.47
C ALA A 92 16.86 -13.96 -8.94
N ARG A 93 18.11 -13.63 -9.28
CA ARG A 93 19.32 -14.40 -8.91
C ARG A 93 19.91 -14.01 -7.55
N PHE A 94 19.45 -12.92 -6.94
CA PHE A 94 20.01 -12.42 -5.69
C PHE A 94 19.24 -12.95 -4.47
N ASP A 95 19.95 -13.05 -3.35
CA ASP A 95 19.33 -13.34 -2.05
C ASP A 95 18.32 -12.25 -1.69
N ARG A 96 17.10 -12.66 -1.33
CA ARG A 96 15.98 -11.74 -1.07
C ARG A 96 16.23 -10.82 0.14
N LYS A 97 17.00 -11.27 1.14
CA LYS A 97 17.45 -10.40 2.24
C LYS A 97 18.29 -9.23 1.70
N ARG A 98 19.25 -9.50 0.82
CA ARG A 98 20.11 -8.43 0.25
C ARG A 98 19.30 -7.45 -0.58
N VAL A 99 18.36 -7.94 -1.40
CA VAL A 99 17.48 -7.09 -2.18
C VAL A 99 16.62 -6.20 -1.28
N LEU A 100 15.99 -6.78 -0.24
CA LEU A 100 15.18 -6.03 0.70
C LEU A 100 15.98 -4.97 1.45
N LEU A 101 17.17 -5.30 1.93
CA LEU A 101 18.08 -4.35 2.58
C LEU A 101 18.46 -3.20 1.62
N ALA A 102 18.76 -3.50 0.35
CA ALA A 102 19.02 -2.46 -0.64
C ALA A 102 17.83 -1.52 -0.84
N LEU A 103 16.61 -2.07 -0.91
CA LEU A 103 15.38 -1.26 -1.03
C LEU A 103 15.13 -0.40 0.21
N THR A 104 15.38 -0.94 1.41
CA THR A 104 15.25 -0.16 2.66
C THR A 104 16.36 0.89 2.79
N ALA A 105 17.57 0.61 2.29
CA ALA A 105 18.61 1.63 2.17
C ALA A 105 18.22 2.75 1.20
N LEU A 106 17.57 2.43 0.08
CA LEU A 106 17.02 3.42 -0.85
C LEU A 106 15.93 4.27 -0.19
N LEU A 107 15.09 3.71 0.69
CA LEU A 107 14.14 4.47 1.49
C LEU A 107 14.86 5.52 2.36
N PHE A 108 15.91 5.13 3.08
CA PHE A 108 16.72 6.06 3.87
C PHE A 108 17.33 7.16 3.00
N VAL A 109 18.01 6.77 1.90
CA VAL A 109 18.66 7.72 0.97
C VAL A 109 17.63 8.69 0.37
N SER A 110 16.47 8.21 -0.04
CA SER A 110 15.39 9.05 -0.56
C SER A 110 14.96 10.13 0.44
N ASN A 111 14.74 9.76 1.69
CA ASN A 111 14.33 10.72 2.71
C ASN A 111 15.45 11.73 3.02
N LEU A 112 16.71 11.31 3.03
CA LEU A 112 17.85 12.22 3.20
C LEU A 112 17.96 13.21 2.02
N LEU A 113 17.81 12.75 0.78
CA LEU A 113 17.78 13.61 -0.39
C LEU A 113 16.60 14.59 -0.35
N ALA A 114 15.41 14.15 0.08
CA ALA A 114 14.27 15.03 0.23
C ALA A 114 14.49 16.08 1.32
N ALA A 115 15.10 15.71 2.44
CA ALA A 115 15.43 16.62 3.54
C ALA A 115 16.44 17.70 3.13
N THR A 116 17.32 17.42 2.16
CA THR A 116 18.33 18.35 1.65
C THR A 116 17.92 19.06 0.35
N ALA A 117 16.69 18.83 -0.13
CA ALA A 117 16.24 19.35 -1.41
C ALA A 117 16.14 20.89 -1.39
N ALA A 118 16.94 21.55 -2.25
CA ALA A 118 16.92 22.99 -2.47
C ALA A 118 16.07 23.38 -3.70
N SER A 119 15.59 22.42 -4.48
CA SER A 119 14.77 22.63 -5.65
C SER A 119 13.77 21.47 -5.86
N LEU A 120 12.72 21.74 -6.64
CA LEU A 120 11.75 20.70 -7.02
C LEU A 120 12.44 19.53 -7.73
N SER A 121 13.42 19.78 -8.58
CA SER A 121 14.13 18.72 -9.32
C SER A 121 14.84 17.74 -8.38
N VAL A 122 15.52 18.23 -7.35
CA VAL A 122 16.17 17.38 -6.35
C VAL A 122 15.13 16.59 -5.56
N LEU A 123 14.02 17.23 -5.19
CA LEU A 123 12.92 16.55 -4.53
C LEU A 123 12.35 15.44 -5.41
N LEU A 124 12.14 15.68 -6.71
CA LEU A 124 11.64 14.66 -7.64
C LEU A 124 12.62 13.49 -7.80
N VAL A 125 13.93 13.74 -7.85
CA VAL A 125 14.94 12.68 -7.83
C VAL A 125 14.83 11.83 -6.55
N ALA A 126 14.67 12.47 -5.38
CA ALA A 126 14.43 11.76 -4.14
C ALA A 126 13.17 10.88 -4.22
N ARG A 127 12.12 11.37 -4.86
CA ARG A 127 10.87 10.61 -5.06
C ARG A 127 11.01 9.44 -6.03
N VAL A 128 11.83 9.57 -7.07
CA VAL A 128 12.19 8.46 -7.96
C VAL A 128 12.88 7.35 -7.16
N VAL A 129 13.85 7.70 -6.31
CA VAL A 129 14.53 6.74 -5.44
C VAL A 129 13.54 6.03 -4.49
N LEU A 130 12.59 6.78 -3.90
CA LEU A 130 11.52 6.19 -3.08
C LEU A 130 10.63 5.25 -3.89
N GLY A 131 10.27 5.60 -5.12
CA GLY A 131 9.43 4.77 -5.98
C GLY A 131 10.06 3.40 -6.27
N ILE A 132 11.38 3.34 -6.50
CA ILE A 132 12.12 2.08 -6.64
C ILE A 132 12.00 1.25 -5.35
N ALA A 133 12.26 1.88 -4.20
CA ALA A 133 12.17 1.22 -2.90
C ALA A 133 10.77 0.67 -2.63
N LEU A 134 9.75 1.49 -2.84
CA LEU A 134 8.35 1.18 -2.57
C LEU A 134 7.82 0.07 -3.48
N GLY A 135 7.99 0.20 -4.80
CA GLY A 135 7.51 -0.80 -5.76
C GLY A 135 8.19 -2.16 -5.54
N GLY A 136 9.52 -2.17 -5.37
CA GLY A 136 10.28 -3.39 -5.12
C GLY A 136 9.91 -4.06 -3.79
N PHE A 137 9.72 -3.28 -2.73
CA PHE A 137 9.36 -3.82 -1.41
C PHE A 137 7.97 -4.46 -1.42
N TRP A 138 6.96 -3.75 -1.93
CA TRP A 138 5.59 -4.24 -2.00
C TRP A 138 5.45 -5.50 -2.86
N SER A 139 6.19 -5.59 -3.97
CA SER A 139 6.15 -6.76 -4.85
C SER A 139 6.69 -8.04 -4.18
N MET A 140 7.52 -7.90 -3.13
CA MET A 140 8.14 -9.03 -2.44
C MET A 140 7.57 -9.29 -1.05
N ALA A 141 6.85 -8.34 -0.44
CA ALA A 141 6.44 -8.40 0.96
C ALA A 141 5.66 -9.67 1.32
N ALA A 142 4.65 -10.03 0.53
CA ALA A 142 3.85 -11.24 0.76
C ALA A 142 4.67 -12.53 0.60
N ALA A 143 5.47 -12.62 -0.46
CA ALA A 143 6.33 -13.78 -0.72
C ALA A 143 7.38 -13.98 0.39
N LEU A 144 7.92 -12.89 0.92
CA LEU A 144 8.85 -12.93 2.05
C LEU A 144 8.14 -13.37 3.33
N ALA A 145 6.95 -12.82 3.62
CA ALA A 145 6.17 -13.23 4.78
C ALA A 145 5.84 -14.73 4.76
N MET A 146 5.49 -15.31 3.60
CA MET A 146 5.27 -16.76 3.45
C MET A 146 6.52 -17.61 3.71
N ARG A 147 7.70 -17.05 3.52
CA ARG A 147 8.97 -17.77 3.76
C ARG A 147 9.44 -17.69 5.22
N LEU A 148 8.90 -16.76 6.00
CA LEU A 148 9.31 -16.50 7.38
C LEU A 148 8.44 -17.21 8.40
N VAL A 149 7.29 -17.74 8.01
CA VAL A 149 6.36 -18.45 8.89
C VAL A 149 5.77 -19.68 8.21
N PRO A 150 5.34 -20.70 8.97
CA PRO A 150 4.52 -21.79 8.45
C PRO A 150 3.26 -21.29 7.76
N GLU A 151 2.79 -21.97 6.73
CA GLU A 151 1.64 -21.57 5.90
C GLU A 151 0.39 -21.22 6.73
N ARG A 152 0.08 -22.01 7.75
CA ARG A 152 -1.03 -21.77 8.70
C ARG A 152 -0.95 -20.42 9.41
N LEU A 153 0.25 -19.85 9.57
CA LEU A 153 0.49 -18.57 10.23
C LEU A 153 0.62 -17.38 9.27
N PHE A 154 0.60 -17.64 7.96
CA PHE A 154 0.72 -16.60 6.94
C PHE A 154 -0.31 -15.45 7.08
N PRO A 155 -1.62 -15.71 7.35
CA PRO A 155 -2.56 -14.61 7.55
C PRO A 155 -2.19 -13.71 8.74
N ARG A 156 -1.67 -14.27 9.83
CA ARG A 156 -1.20 -13.50 10.99
C ARG A 156 0.06 -12.70 10.67
N ALA A 157 0.99 -13.26 9.89
CA ALA A 157 2.18 -12.57 9.46
C ALA A 157 1.83 -11.38 8.55
N MET A 158 0.94 -11.56 7.59
CA MET A 158 0.46 -10.47 6.74
C MET A 158 -0.30 -9.39 7.53
N SER A 159 -1.10 -9.78 8.51
CA SER A 159 -1.75 -8.84 9.42
C SER A 159 -0.73 -7.96 10.16
N LEU A 160 0.37 -8.55 10.65
CA LEU A 160 1.45 -7.82 11.30
C LEU A 160 2.17 -6.88 10.31
N VAL A 161 2.46 -7.32 9.09
CA VAL A 161 3.06 -6.47 8.04
C VAL A 161 2.15 -5.28 7.73
N LEU A 162 0.84 -5.50 7.56
CA LEU A 162 -0.14 -4.46 7.26
C LEU A 162 -0.42 -3.53 8.45
N THR A 163 -0.09 -3.93 9.68
CA THR A 163 -0.12 -3.01 10.83
C THR A 163 0.80 -1.80 10.61
N GLY A 164 1.94 -2.01 9.92
CA GLY A 164 2.81 -0.90 9.50
C GLY A 164 2.09 0.15 8.65
N VAL A 165 1.24 -0.29 7.71
CA VAL A 165 0.40 0.63 6.91
C VAL A 165 -0.56 1.41 7.80
N SER A 166 -1.29 0.70 8.67
CA SER A 166 -2.31 1.30 9.53
C SER A 166 -1.70 2.36 10.46
N VAL A 167 -0.56 2.04 11.09
CA VAL A 167 0.14 2.99 11.98
C VAL A 167 0.66 4.18 11.18
N ALA A 168 1.24 3.96 10.00
CA ALA A 168 1.71 5.06 9.14
C ALA A 168 0.55 5.96 8.71
N THR A 169 -0.58 5.40 8.30
CA THR A 169 -1.76 6.17 7.87
C THR A 169 -2.30 7.06 9.00
N VAL A 170 -2.28 6.56 10.24
CA VAL A 170 -2.72 7.35 11.41
C VAL A 170 -1.71 8.45 11.76
N CYS A 171 -0.40 8.15 11.70
CA CYS A 171 0.63 9.00 12.28
C CYS A 171 1.30 9.94 11.26
N ALA A 172 1.53 9.50 10.01
CA ALA A 172 2.41 10.20 9.07
C ALA A 172 1.91 11.60 8.74
N ALA A 173 0.64 11.75 8.36
CA ALA A 173 0.10 13.03 7.93
C ALA A 173 0.01 14.06 9.08
N PRO A 174 -0.56 13.73 10.27
CA PRO A 174 -0.64 14.70 11.35
C PRO A 174 0.73 15.05 11.94
N ILE A 175 1.61 14.06 12.14
CA ILE A 175 2.96 14.30 12.66
C ILE A 175 3.77 15.10 11.63
N GLY A 176 3.65 14.77 10.34
CA GLY A 176 4.30 15.49 9.26
C GLY A 176 3.86 16.96 9.22
N ALA A 177 2.56 17.24 9.29
CA ALA A 177 2.02 18.59 9.31
C ALA A 177 2.52 19.38 10.53
N TRP A 178 2.48 18.78 11.72
CA TRP A 178 2.95 19.39 12.97
C TRP A 178 4.47 19.67 12.96
N MET A 179 5.29 18.71 12.54
CA MET A 179 6.74 18.89 12.41
C MET A 179 7.08 19.94 11.35
N GLY A 180 6.35 19.92 10.23
CA GLY A 180 6.54 20.89 9.15
C GLY A 180 6.27 22.34 9.57
N ASP A 181 5.33 22.55 10.48
CA ASP A 181 5.03 23.86 11.05
C ASP A 181 6.12 24.33 12.03
N LEU A 182 6.56 23.45 12.94
CA LEU A 182 7.51 23.83 14.00
C LEU A 182 8.96 23.98 13.50
N TRP A 183 9.41 23.06 12.63
CA TRP A 183 10.82 22.93 12.25
C TRP A 183 11.05 22.94 10.74
N GLY A 184 10.02 23.29 9.97
CA GLY A 184 10.03 23.26 8.52
C GLY A 184 9.83 21.84 7.94
N TRP A 185 9.30 21.78 6.73
CA TRP A 185 8.89 20.53 6.08
C TRP A 185 10.02 19.49 5.92
N ARG A 186 11.28 19.95 5.82
CA ARG A 186 12.46 19.07 5.70
C ARG A 186 12.67 18.21 6.94
N SER A 187 12.30 18.69 8.12
CA SER A 187 12.44 17.95 9.39
C SER A 187 11.63 16.66 9.40
N ALA A 188 10.44 16.65 8.78
CA ALA A 188 9.62 15.46 8.66
C ALA A 188 10.29 14.39 7.79
N PHE A 189 11.02 14.77 6.74
CA PHE A 189 11.81 13.83 5.95
C PHE A 189 13.06 13.34 6.69
N VAL A 190 13.68 14.15 7.52
CA VAL A 190 14.75 13.67 8.43
C VAL A 190 14.22 12.60 9.36
N ALA A 191 13.06 12.83 10.00
CA ALA A 191 12.43 11.85 10.88
C ALA A 191 12.07 10.55 10.14
N ALA A 192 11.50 10.65 8.93
CA ALA A 192 11.22 9.49 8.07
C ALA A 192 12.52 8.75 7.66
N GLY A 193 13.60 9.49 7.45
CA GLY A 193 14.93 8.92 7.21
C GLY A 193 15.43 8.12 8.41
N VAL A 194 15.30 8.64 9.63
CA VAL A 194 15.65 7.93 10.87
C VAL A 194 14.84 6.63 10.97
N VAL A 195 13.54 6.67 10.70
CA VAL A 195 12.69 5.46 10.67
C VAL A 195 13.21 4.45 9.63
N GLY A 196 13.56 4.92 8.42
CA GLY A 196 14.15 4.07 7.37
C GLY A 196 15.47 3.44 7.80
N LEU A 197 16.34 4.17 8.48
CA LEU A 197 17.61 3.67 9.02
C LEU A 197 17.37 2.62 10.12
N VAL A 198 16.45 2.88 11.05
CA VAL A 198 16.07 1.91 12.09
C VAL A 198 15.51 0.64 11.46
N ALA A 199 14.62 0.78 10.46
CA ALA A 199 14.09 -0.38 9.72
C ALA A 199 15.22 -1.19 9.04
N PHE A 200 16.18 -0.52 8.42
CA PHE A 200 17.35 -1.16 7.81
C PHE A 200 18.16 -1.96 8.82
N VAL A 201 18.51 -1.36 9.96
CA VAL A 201 19.28 -2.02 11.02
C VAL A 201 18.53 -3.22 11.60
N VAL A 202 17.23 -3.05 11.89
CA VAL A 202 16.41 -4.16 12.41
C VAL A 202 16.32 -5.30 11.38
N GLN A 203 16.11 -4.99 10.11
CA GLN A 203 16.08 -5.99 9.03
C GLN A 203 17.44 -6.68 8.85
N LEU A 204 18.54 -5.96 8.96
CA LEU A 204 19.90 -6.52 8.86
C LEU A 204 20.12 -7.63 9.90
N VAL A 205 19.64 -7.41 11.12
CA VAL A 205 19.79 -8.36 12.25
C VAL A 205 18.73 -9.47 12.19
N ALA A 206 17.46 -9.10 11.97
CA ALA A 206 16.34 -10.03 12.13
C ALA A 206 16.10 -10.95 10.94
N LEU A 207 16.43 -10.53 9.71
CA LEU A 207 16.19 -11.35 8.52
C LEU A 207 17.26 -12.45 8.36
N PRO A 208 16.83 -13.71 8.14
CA PRO A 208 17.77 -14.77 7.73
C PRO A 208 18.19 -14.60 6.28
N ALA A 209 19.17 -15.36 5.82
CA ALA A 209 19.44 -15.51 4.40
C ALA A 209 18.24 -16.15 3.69
N LEU A 210 17.82 -15.55 2.58
CA LEU A 210 16.64 -15.95 1.83
C LEU A 210 17.01 -16.19 0.36
N PRO A 211 17.63 -17.36 0.05
CA PRO A 211 18.11 -17.67 -1.29
C PRO A 211 16.97 -17.56 -2.33
N PRO A 212 17.30 -17.26 -3.60
CA PRO A 212 16.30 -17.11 -4.64
C PRO A 212 15.49 -18.40 -4.82
N ARG A 213 14.19 -18.27 -5.08
CA ARG A 213 13.25 -19.33 -5.48
C ARG A 213 12.64 -18.96 -6.83
N ASP A 214 11.86 -19.88 -7.42
CA ASP A 214 11.32 -19.81 -8.78
C ASP A 214 10.75 -18.45 -9.21
N GLN A 215 10.82 -18.18 -10.52
CA GLN A 215 10.75 -16.86 -11.11
C GLN A 215 9.31 -16.50 -11.55
N ALA A 216 8.91 -15.26 -11.28
CA ALA A 216 7.75 -14.66 -11.94
C ALA A 216 7.94 -14.65 -13.47
N SER A 217 6.91 -15.00 -14.24
CA SER A 217 6.94 -15.07 -15.70
C SER A 217 6.21 -13.88 -16.32
N LEU A 218 6.86 -13.20 -17.27
CA LEU A 218 6.23 -12.15 -18.09
C LEU A 218 5.03 -12.64 -18.89
N LYS A 219 5.04 -13.93 -19.29
CA LYS A 219 3.94 -14.55 -20.04
C LYS A 219 2.66 -14.61 -19.21
N GLY A 220 2.75 -15.00 -17.93
CA GLY A 220 1.60 -15.03 -17.02
C GLY A 220 0.96 -13.66 -16.83
N LEU A 221 1.76 -12.60 -16.70
CA LEU A 221 1.27 -11.21 -16.62
C LEU A 221 0.46 -10.80 -17.86
N ARG A 222 0.93 -11.14 -19.05
CA ARG A 222 0.23 -10.84 -20.30
C ARG A 222 -1.10 -11.59 -20.39
N ASP A 223 -1.13 -12.86 -20.02
CA ASP A 223 -2.34 -13.68 -20.04
C ASP A 223 -3.41 -13.15 -19.09
N LEU A 224 -3.00 -12.66 -17.89
CA LEU A 224 -3.92 -12.02 -16.94
C LEU A 224 -4.59 -10.77 -17.52
N LEU A 225 -3.86 -9.94 -18.26
CA LEU A 225 -4.39 -8.73 -18.89
C LEU A 225 -5.40 -9.01 -20.01
N THR A 226 -5.50 -10.24 -20.51
CA THR A 226 -6.53 -10.66 -21.47
C THR A 226 -7.84 -11.06 -20.79
N ARG A 227 -7.83 -11.38 -19.50
CA ARG A 227 -9.01 -11.82 -18.75
C ARG A 227 -9.96 -10.66 -18.45
N GLY A 228 -11.21 -10.76 -18.90
CA GLY A 228 -12.23 -9.72 -18.70
C GLY A 228 -12.42 -9.29 -17.22
N PRO A 229 -12.60 -10.22 -16.27
CA PRO A 229 -12.77 -9.86 -14.85
C PRO A 229 -11.57 -9.11 -14.26
N VAL A 230 -10.33 -9.49 -14.63
CA VAL A 230 -9.09 -8.81 -14.21
C VAL A 230 -9.05 -7.38 -14.76
N ARG A 231 -9.33 -7.20 -16.07
CA ARG A 231 -9.36 -5.87 -16.70
C ARG A 231 -10.37 -4.93 -16.05
N ILE A 232 -11.56 -5.44 -15.71
CA ILE A 232 -12.61 -4.64 -15.06
C ILE A 232 -12.15 -4.25 -13.65
N ALA A 233 -11.55 -5.16 -12.88
CA ALA A 233 -10.99 -4.86 -11.57
C ALA A 233 -9.91 -3.77 -11.66
N LEU A 234 -8.95 -3.90 -12.58
CA LEU A 234 -7.88 -2.91 -12.78
C LEU A 234 -8.42 -1.54 -13.21
N LEU A 235 -9.42 -1.49 -14.10
CA LEU A 235 -10.08 -0.24 -14.48
C LEU A 235 -10.82 0.40 -13.31
N ALA A 236 -11.50 -0.39 -12.48
CA ALA A 236 -12.15 0.12 -11.26
C ALA A 236 -11.11 0.69 -10.28
N VAL A 237 -9.97 0.02 -10.09
CA VAL A 237 -8.83 0.55 -9.32
C VAL A 237 -8.37 1.88 -9.89
N LEU A 238 -8.11 1.94 -11.19
CA LEU A 238 -7.64 3.18 -11.83
C LEU A 238 -8.58 4.35 -11.58
N LEU A 239 -9.88 4.17 -11.69
CA LEU A 239 -10.86 5.24 -11.48
C LEU A 239 -11.01 5.62 -10.00
N VAL A 240 -11.25 4.63 -9.14
CA VAL A 240 -11.52 4.87 -7.70
C VAL A 240 -10.29 5.45 -7.01
N ILE A 241 -9.13 4.83 -7.21
CA ILE A 241 -7.89 5.22 -6.53
C ILE A 241 -7.34 6.54 -7.09
N SER A 242 -7.48 6.81 -8.41
CA SER A 242 -7.11 8.13 -8.96
C SER A 242 -7.97 9.24 -8.36
N GLY A 243 -9.29 9.03 -8.26
CA GLY A 243 -10.17 10.00 -7.64
C GLY A 243 -9.84 10.23 -6.17
N HIS A 244 -9.62 9.15 -5.40
CA HIS A 244 -9.19 9.26 -4.01
C HIS A 244 -7.89 10.07 -3.87
N PHE A 245 -6.83 9.72 -4.63
CA PHE A 245 -5.52 10.39 -4.50
C PHE A 245 -5.51 11.81 -5.09
N ALA A 246 -6.38 12.13 -6.05
CA ALA A 246 -6.58 13.52 -6.43
C ALA A 246 -7.07 14.36 -5.26
N GLY A 247 -8.13 13.92 -4.56
CA GLY A 247 -8.67 14.62 -3.41
C GLY A 247 -7.70 14.64 -2.21
N PHE A 248 -7.10 13.50 -1.87
CA PHE A 248 -6.22 13.37 -0.71
C PHE A 248 -4.89 14.11 -0.87
N THR A 249 -4.25 14.07 -2.03
CA THR A 249 -2.96 14.75 -2.26
C THR A 249 -3.09 16.27 -2.06
N TYR A 250 -4.24 16.83 -2.43
CA TYR A 250 -4.51 18.27 -2.35
C TYR A 250 -5.50 18.64 -1.24
N ILE A 251 -5.68 17.78 -0.25
CA ILE A 251 -6.61 18.04 0.87
C ILE A 251 -6.15 19.21 1.73
N ARG A 252 -4.83 19.40 1.89
CA ARG A 252 -4.29 20.49 2.68
C ARG A 252 -4.64 21.86 2.10
N PRO A 253 -4.44 22.16 0.80
CA PRO A 253 -4.96 23.37 0.17
C PRO A 253 -6.47 23.61 0.39
N VAL A 254 -7.29 22.57 0.38
CA VAL A 254 -8.73 22.73 0.69
C VAL A 254 -8.94 23.19 2.12
N LEU A 255 -8.24 22.61 3.08
CA LEU A 255 -8.37 22.97 4.50
C LEU A 255 -7.80 24.37 4.81
N GLU A 256 -6.73 24.77 4.11
CA GLU A 256 -6.09 26.09 4.28
C GLU A 256 -6.88 27.21 3.55
N ASP A 257 -7.18 27.01 2.26
CA ASP A 257 -7.71 28.07 1.41
C ASP A 257 -9.22 28.21 1.47
N VAL A 258 -9.96 27.09 1.63
CA VAL A 258 -11.42 27.08 1.65
C VAL A 258 -11.96 27.12 3.07
N THR A 259 -11.50 26.21 3.94
CA THR A 259 -11.97 26.12 5.32
C THR A 259 -11.27 27.14 6.25
N LYS A 260 -10.09 27.66 5.85
CA LYS A 260 -9.28 28.64 6.61
C LYS A 260 -8.81 28.10 7.96
N LEU A 261 -8.40 26.84 8.02
CA LEU A 261 -7.96 26.20 9.25
C LEU A 261 -6.54 26.57 9.63
N SER A 262 -6.29 26.62 10.93
CA SER A 262 -4.91 26.66 11.47
C SER A 262 -4.22 25.32 11.27
N VAL A 263 -2.88 25.31 11.27
CA VAL A 263 -2.07 24.08 11.14
C VAL A 263 -2.41 23.05 12.21
N ALA A 264 -2.65 23.48 13.45
CA ALA A 264 -3.08 22.60 14.53
C ALA A 264 -4.42 21.90 14.22
N SER A 265 -5.41 22.65 13.68
CA SER A 265 -6.69 22.09 13.27
C SER A 265 -6.55 21.15 12.09
N ILE A 266 -5.69 21.47 11.11
CA ILE A 266 -5.38 20.60 9.97
C ILE A 266 -4.76 19.29 10.46
N SER A 267 -3.80 19.34 11.37
CA SER A 267 -3.19 18.14 11.96
C SER A 267 -4.21 17.27 12.67
N ALA A 268 -5.16 17.87 13.41
CA ALA A 268 -6.25 17.14 14.06
C ALA A 268 -7.21 16.49 13.05
N VAL A 269 -7.55 17.17 11.97
CA VAL A 269 -8.42 16.64 10.90
C VAL A 269 -7.72 15.49 10.17
N LEU A 270 -6.41 15.61 9.88
CA LEU A 270 -5.62 14.54 9.26
C LEU A 270 -5.43 13.33 10.19
N LEU A 271 -5.34 13.56 11.52
CA LEU A 271 -5.38 12.48 12.49
C LEU A 271 -6.74 11.75 12.44
N GLY A 272 -7.83 12.51 12.35
CA GLY A 272 -9.18 11.96 12.14
C GLY A 272 -9.25 11.10 10.87
N TYR A 273 -8.66 11.56 9.76
CA TYR A 273 -8.55 10.77 8.52
C TYR A 273 -7.82 9.43 8.76
N GLY A 274 -6.67 9.46 9.44
CA GLY A 274 -5.91 8.25 9.73
C GLY A 274 -6.68 7.27 10.62
N ILE A 275 -7.29 7.76 11.70
CA ILE A 275 -8.14 6.96 12.60
C ILE A 275 -9.34 6.38 11.83
N GLY A 276 -9.99 7.21 11.00
CA GLY A 276 -11.06 6.77 10.12
C GLY A 276 -10.59 5.62 9.23
N GLY A 277 -9.43 5.76 8.58
CA GLY A 277 -8.84 4.74 7.72
C GLY A 277 -8.55 3.42 8.43
N PHE A 278 -8.08 3.49 9.68
CA PHE A 278 -7.86 2.31 10.52
C PHE A 278 -9.17 1.53 10.71
N PHE A 279 -10.23 2.18 11.17
CA PHE A 279 -11.53 1.51 11.35
C PHE A 279 -12.17 1.11 10.02
N GLY A 280 -11.98 1.91 8.97
CA GLY A 280 -12.44 1.63 7.62
C GLY A 280 -11.84 0.35 7.04
N ASN A 281 -10.58 0.04 7.35
CA ASN A 281 -9.94 -1.21 6.94
C ASN A 281 -10.61 -2.44 7.56
N PHE A 282 -11.00 -2.39 8.84
CA PHE A 282 -11.75 -3.48 9.49
C PHE A 282 -13.16 -3.61 8.91
N ALA A 283 -13.89 -2.50 8.80
CA ALA A 283 -15.24 -2.49 8.23
C ALA A 283 -15.23 -2.97 6.77
N GLY A 284 -14.24 -2.51 6.00
CA GLY A 284 -14.01 -2.92 4.62
C GLY A 284 -13.68 -4.40 4.50
N GLY A 285 -12.82 -4.93 5.38
CA GLY A 285 -12.49 -6.35 5.46
C GLY A 285 -13.71 -7.22 5.74
N TRP A 286 -14.52 -6.82 6.74
CA TRP A 286 -15.77 -7.50 7.06
C TRP A 286 -16.77 -7.48 5.90
N LEU A 287 -16.92 -6.36 5.21
CA LEU A 287 -17.82 -6.22 4.07
C LEU A 287 -17.30 -6.97 2.84
N ALA A 288 -16.00 -6.89 2.55
CA ALA A 288 -15.36 -7.59 1.43
C ALA A 288 -15.40 -9.10 1.62
N GLY A 289 -15.37 -9.61 2.86
CA GLY A 289 -15.57 -11.02 3.17
C GLY A 289 -16.94 -11.55 2.73
N ARG A 290 -17.98 -10.69 2.72
CA ARG A 290 -19.32 -10.99 2.23
C ARG A 290 -19.45 -10.68 0.75
N SER A 291 -18.97 -9.53 0.31
CA SER A 291 -19.01 -9.09 -1.07
C SER A 291 -18.00 -7.96 -1.30
N GLU A 292 -16.94 -8.25 -2.02
CA GLU A 292 -15.95 -7.27 -2.45
C GLU A 292 -16.58 -6.13 -3.28
N ARG A 293 -17.59 -6.46 -4.08
CA ARG A 293 -18.36 -5.47 -4.85
C ARG A 293 -19.02 -4.44 -3.94
N HIS A 294 -19.73 -4.89 -2.88
CA HIS A 294 -20.38 -3.96 -1.97
C HIS A 294 -19.38 -3.11 -1.17
N ALA A 295 -18.23 -3.67 -0.80
CA ALA A 295 -17.18 -2.92 -0.12
C ALA A 295 -16.66 -1.75 -0.99
N ILE A 296 -16.36 -2.03 -2.26
CA ILE A 296 -15.85 -1.03 -3.21
C ILE A 296 -16.93 0.01 -3.53
N VAL A 297 -18.16 -0.43 -3.80
CA VAL A 297 -19.26 0.48 -4.13
C VAL A 297 -19.62 1.38 -2.95
N ALA A 298 -19.75 0.83 -1.75
CA ALA A 298 -20.05 1.61 -0.55
C ALA A 298 -18.96 2.66 -0.26
N GLY A 299 -17.68 2.27 -0.32
CA GLY A 299 -16.57 3.21 -0.18
C GLY A 299 -16.57 4.29 -1.27
N SER A 300 -16.88 3.92 -2.52
CA SER A 300 -16.94 4.86 -3.65
C SER A 300 -18.08 5.86 -3.50
N VAL A 301 -19.30 5.40 -3.17
CA VAL A 301 -20.46 6.28 -2.92
C VAL A 301 -20.14 7.21 -1.76
N MET A 302 -19.57 6.70 -0.68
CA MET A 302 -19.19 7.49 0.48
C MET A 302 -18.21 8.61 0.12
N ILE A 303 -17.11 8.32 -0.58
CA ILE A 303 -16.15 9.35 -1.02
C ILE A 303 -16.83 10.36 -1.97
N ALA A 304 -17.67 9.91 -2.90
CA ALA A 304 -18.37 10.81 -3.80
C ALA A 304 -19.28 11.80 -3.03
N VAL A 305 -20.04 11.32 -2.04
CA VAL A 305 -20.88 12.16 -1.18
C VAL A 305 -20.03 13.14 -0.36
N LEU A 306 -18.91 12.68 0.21
CA LEU A 306 -18.03 13.52 1.01
C LEU A 306 -17.29 14.57 0.15
N ALA A 307 -16.90 14.21 -1.08
CA ALA A 307 -16.36 15.17 -2.04
C ALA A 307 -17.41 16.25 -2.40
N ALA A 308 -18.65 15.85 -2.66
CA ALA A 308 -19.75 16.80 -2.88
C ALA A 308 -20.00 17.69 -1.65
N ALA A 309 -19.93 17.13 -0.44
CA ALA A 309 -20.06 17.92 0.80
C ALA A 309 -18.95 18.97 0.94
N LEU A 310 -17.69 18.64 0.57
CA LEU A 310 -16.60 19.62 0.54
C LEU A 310 -16.81 20.71 -0.50
N LEU A 311 -17.38 20.39 -1.67
CA LEU A 311 -17.66 21.37 -2.72
C LEU A 311 -18.73 22.39 -2.30
N VAL A 312 -19.76 21.95 -1.57
CA VAL A 312 -20.89 22.79 -1.18
C VAL A 312 -20.68 23.48 0.17
N GLY A 313 -20.11 22.75 1.14
CA GLY A 313 -20.02 23.20 2.53
C GLY A 313 -18.59 23.24 3.10
N GLY A 314 -17.55 23.13 2.26
CA GLY A 314 -16.16 23.05 2.69
C GLY A 314 -15.63 24.26 3.47
N GLY A 315 -16.32 25.40 3.40
CA GLY A 315 -16.04 26.57 4.26
C GLY A 315 -16.34 26.35 5.75
N SER A 316 -17.17 25.35 6.08
CA SER A 316 -17.50 25.00 7.47
C SER A 316 -16.46 24.02 8.04
N PHE A 317 -15.89 24.37 9.22
CA PHE A 317 -14.99 23.48 9.96
C PHE A 317 -15.61 22.09 10.20
N VAL A 318 -16.88 22.04 10.64
CA VAL A 318 -17.55 20.78 10.96
C VAL A 318 -17.70 19.91 9.72
N VAL A 319 -18.13 20.53 8.60
CA VAL A 319 -18.27 19.78 7.33
C VAL A 319 -16.92 19.25 6.86
N ALA A 320 -15.88 20.07 6.87
CA ALA A 320 -14.56 19.67 6.44
C ALA A 320 -13.96 18.56 7.34
N ALA A 321 -14.05 18.71 8.66
CA ALA A 321 -13.52 17.75 9.63
C ALA A 321 -14.24 16.38 9.51
N VAL A 322 -15.56 16.37 9.46
CA VAL A 322 -16.37 15.16 9.29
C VAL A 322 -16.10 14.52 7.93
N ALA A 323 -16.12 15.34 6.86
CA ALA A 323 -15.90 14.82 5.50
C ALA A 323 -14.53 14.17 5.36
N VAL A 324 -13.47 14.81 5.83
CA VAL A 324 -12.10 14.26 5.72
C VAL A 324 -11.91 13.03 6.59
N THR A 325 -12.43 13.01 7.82
CA THR A 325 -12.38 11.84 8.70
C THR A 325 -13.09 10.63 8.08
N LEU A 326 -14.30 10.83 7.60
CA LEU A 326 -15.09 9.77 6.95
C LEU A 326 -14.50 9.37 5.58
N TRP A 327 -13.81 10.28 4.90
CA TRP A 327 -13.06 9.95 3.68
C TRP A 327 -11.96 8.92 3.97
N GLY A 328 -11.22 9.10 5.07
CA GLY A 328 -10.25 8.10 5.53
C GLY A 328 -10.90 6.74 5.77
N PHE A 329 -12.06 6.73 6.47
CA PHE A 329 -12.83 5.50 6.70
C PHE A 329 -13.21 4.81 5.38
N ALA A 330 -13.73 5.54 4.40
CA ALA A 330 -14.10 4.99 3.10
C ALA A 330 -12.89 4.43 2.34
N PHE A 331 -11.76 5.13 2.38
CA PHE A 331 -10.51 4.67 1.74
C PHE A 331 -9.99 3.37 2.34
N GLY A 332 -10.08 3.20 3.65
CA GLY A 332 -9.62 1.99 4.34
C GLY A 332 -10.25 0.70 3.80
N ALA A 333 -11.45 0.75 3.22
CA ALA A 333 -12.11 -0.41 2.64
C ALA A 333 -11.52 -0.86 1.29
N PHE A 334 -10.89 0.03 0.51
CA PHE A 334 -10.48 -0.27 -0.86
C PHE A 334 -9.37 -1.30 -1.00
N PRO A 335 -8.25 -1.24 -0.22
CA PRO A 335 -7.17 -2.21 -0.37
C PRO A 335 -7.66 -3.64 -0.20
N VAL A 336 -8.49 -3.90 0.82
CA VAL A 336 -9.03 -5.24 1.07
C VAL A 336 -10.05 -5.64 -0.01
N GLY A 337 -10.93 -4.73 -0.41
CA GLY A 337 -11.94 -4.97 -1.44
C GLY A 337 -11.31 -5.33 -2.78
N PHE A 338 -10.36 -4.54 -3.25
CA PHE A 338 -9.67 -4.79 -4.53
C PHE A 338 -8.75 -6.00 -4.48
N GLN A 339 -8.05 -6.24 -3.35
CA GLN A 339 -7.23 -7.44 -3.18
C GLN A 339 -8.09 -8.70 -3.26
N THR A 340 -9.25 -8.72 -2.60
CA THR A 340 -10.19 -9.84 -2.65
C THR A 340 -10.72 -10.06 -4.06
N TRP A 341 -11.10 -8.98 -4.75
CA TRP A 341 -11.60 -9.06 -6.12
C TRP A 341 -10.56 -9.65 -7.08
N ILE A 342 -9.32 -9.14 -7.07
CA ILE A 342 -8.30 -9.58 -8.04
C ILE A 342 -7.91 -11.04 -7.82
N VAL A 343 -7.79 -11.48 -6.56
CA VAL A 343 -7.49 -12.88 -6.22
C VAL A 343 -8.60 -13.83 -6.68
N ARG A 344 -9.87 -13.44 -6.49
CA ARG A 344 -11.02 -14.24 -6.97
C ARG A 344 -11.15 -14.22 -8.49
N ALA A 345 -10.70 -13.16 -9.16
CA ALA A 345 -10.72 -13.08 -10.63
C ALA A 345 -9.64 -13.95 -11.29
N ALA A 346 -8.56 -14.29 -10.57
CA ALA A 346 -7.47 -15.11 -11.08
C ALA A 346 -6.86 -15.99 -9.97
N PRO A 347 -7.60 -16.98 -9.43
CA PRO A 347 -7.13 -17.80 -8.32
C PRO A 347 -5.95 -18.69 -8.69
N ASP A 348 -5.82 -19.06 -9.97
CA ASP A 348 -4.74 -19.85 -10.55
C ASP A 348 -3.42 -19.05 -10.66
N GLN A 349 -3.46 -17.73 -10.62
CA GLN A 349 -2.33 -16.84 -10.74
C GLN A 349 -2.40 -15.68 -9.72
N ALA A 350 -2.84 -15.96 -8.49
CA ALA A 350 -3.12 -14.96 -7.47
C ALA A 350 -1.91 -14.05 -7.17
N GLU A 351 -0.69 -14.59 -7.17
CA GLU A 351 0.54 -13.82 -6.91
C GLU A 351 0.81 -12.81 -8.05
N ALA A 352 0.75 -13.25 -9.30
CA ALA A 352 0.94 -12.38 -10.47
C ALA A 352 -0.19 -11.32 -10.57
N ALA A 353 -1.42 -11.70 -10.26
CA ALA A 353 -2.57 -10.79 -10.22
C ALA A 353 -2.42 -9.74 -9.11
N GLY A 354 -1.89 -10.11 -7.95
CA GLY A 354 -1.52 -9.20 -6.87
C GLY A 354 -0.47 -8.17 -7.31
N GLY A 355 0.56 -8.61 -8.04
CA GLY A 355 1.58 -7.71 -8.61
C GLY A 355 0.98 -6.70 -9.60
N LEU A 356 0.06 -7.13 -10.47
CA LEU A 356 -0.68 -6.23 -11.36
C LEU A 356 -1.56 -5.23 -10.58
N LEU A 357 -2.17 -5.67 -9.49
CA LEU A 357 -2.95 -4.80 -8.63
C LEU A 357 -2.08 -3.68 -8.03
N VAL A 358 -0.90 -4.02 -7.51
CA VAL A 358 0.06 -3.03 -6.98
C VAL A 358 0.45 -2.04 -8.06
N ALA A 359 0.79 -2.51 -9.27
CA ALA A 359 1.12 -1.62 -10.39
C ALA A 359 -0.06 -0.71 -10.75
N ALA A 360 -1.30 -1.23 -10.78
CA ALA A 360 -2.50 -0.45 -11.06
C ALA A 360 -2.77 0.60 -9.98
N PHE A 361 -2.56 0.28 -8.70
CA PHE A 361 -2.65 1.26 -7.60
C PHE A 361 -1.64 2.40 -7.82
N GLN A 362 -0.41 2.09 -8.13
CA GLN A 362 0.62 3.11 -8.34
C GLN A 362 0.34 3.99 -9.57
N ILE A 363 -0.13 3.41 -10.67
CA ILE A 363 -0.57 4.17 -11.84
C ILE A 363 -1.76 5.09 -11.47
N ALA A 364 -2.70 4.58 -10.68
CA ALA A 364 -3.85 5.34 -10.23
C ALA A 364 -3.46 6.49 -9.30
N ILE A 365 -2.53 6.26 -8.37
CA ILE A 365 -1.95 7.30 -7.49
C ILE A 365 -1.32 8.41 -8.35
N ALA A 366 -0.48 8.05 -9.31
CA ALA A 366 0.15 9.00 -10.22
C ALA A 366 -0.89 9.80 -11.02
N THR A 367 -1.85 9.10 -11.63
CA THR A 367 -2.93 9.73 -12.42
C THR A 367 -3.75 10.70 -11.56
N GLY A 368 -4.08 10.30 -10.32
CA GLY A 368 -4.80 11.14 -9.38
C GLY A 368 -4.03 12.39 -8.98
N ALA A 369 -2.73 12.25 -8.66
CA ALA A 369 -1.89 13.38 -8.31
C ALA A 369 -1.73 14.37 -9.48
N ILE A 370 -1.54 13.88 -10.71
CA ILE A 370 -1.45 14.72 -11.91
C ILE A 370 -2.77 15.44 -12.15
N ALA A 371 -3.88 14.69 -12.23
CA ALA A 371 -5.19 15.27 -12.54
C ALA A 371 -5.64 16.25 -11.44
N GLY A 372 -5.44 15.88 -10.16
CA GLY A 372 -5.72 16.76 -9.03
C GLY A 372 -4.91 18.04 -9.09
N GLY A 373 -3.61 17.97 -9.39
CA GLY A 373 -2.74 19.14 -9.54
C GLY A 373 -3.19 20.07 -10.64
N LEU A 374 -3.49 19.52 -11.83
CA LEU A 374 -4.00 20.32 -12.96
C LEU A 374 -5.32 21.00 -12.63
N MET A 375 -6.20 20.33 -11.87
CA MET A 375 -7.46 20.94 -11.43
C MET A 375 -7.22 22.05 -10.40
N VAL A 376 -6.36 21.81 -9.40
CA VAL A 376 -6.04 22.82 -8.38
C VAL A 376 -5.40 24.07 -9.01
N ASP A 377 -4.44 23.89 -9.90
CA ASP A 377 -3.75 25.01 -10.57
C ASP A 377 -4.68 25.83 -11.49
N ARG A 378 -5.73 25.20 -12.06
CA ARG A 378 -6.68 25.86 -12.98
C ARG A 378 -7.93 26.43 -12.30
N THR A 379 -8.44 25.73 -11.29
CA THR A 379 -9.77 26.04 -10.70
C THR A 379 -9.71 26.29 -9.19
N GLY A 380 -8.52 26.30 -8.61
CA GLY A 380 -8.31 26.43 -7.16
C GLY A 380 -8.49 25.13 -6.38
N ALA A 381 -8.35 25.20 -5.07
CA ALA A 381 -8.27 24.04 -4.17
C ALA A 381 -9.46 23.05 -4.32
N LEU A 382 -10.66 23.54 -4.63
CA LEU A 382 -11.86 22.70 -4.81
C LEU A 382 -11.84 21.87 -6.11
N GLY A 383 -10.94 22.16 -7.05
CA GLY A 383 -10.79 21.37 -8.29
C GLY A 383 -10.43 19.91 -8.03
N ALA A 384 -9.62 19.64 -7.00
CA ALA A 384 -9.25 18.27 -6.63
C ALA A 384 -10.43 17.43 -6.10
N PRO A 385 -11.24 17.91 -5.13
CA PRO A 385 -12.48 17.24 -4.74
C PRO A 385 -13.50 17.07 -5.89
N ALA A 386 -13.58 18.03 -6.82
CA ALA A 386 -14.46 17.93 -7.98
C ALA A 386 -14.06 16.76 -8.90
N PHE A 387 -12.76 16.63 -9.20
CA PHE A 387 -12.25 15.48 -9.94
C PHE A 387 -12.47 14.16 -9.18
N ALA A 388 -12.23 14.16 -7.87
CA ALA A 388 -12.44 13.00 -7.02
C ALA A 388 -13.88 12.50 -7.08
N LEU A 389 -14.86 13.41 -6.96
CA LEU A 389 -16.29 13.09 -7.08
C LEU A 389 -16.60 12.32 -8.36
N VAL A 390 -16.17 12.85 -9.51
CA VAL A 390 -16.46 12.25 -10.82
C VAL A 390 -15.76 10.90 -10.99
N ALA A 391 -14.47 10.84 -10.72
CA ALA A 391 -13.67 9.64 -10.93
C ALA A 391 -14.11 8.48 -10.04
N VAL A 392 -14.36 8.76 -8.74
CA VAL A 392 -14.80 7.74 -7.79
C VAL A 392 -16.22 7.27 -8.08
N ALA A 393 -17.13 8.18 -8.47
CA ALA A 393 -18.49 7.81 -8.87
C ALA A 393 -18.50 6.90 -10.11
N LEU A 394 -17.70 7.22 -11.13
CA LEU A 394 -17.55 6.38 -12.32
C LEU A 394 -16.96 5.00 -11.98
N GLY A 395 -15.93 4.96 -11.13
CA GLY A 395 -15.32 3.71 -10.68
C GLY A 395 -16.27 2.85 -9.85
N GLY A 396 -17.04 3.46 -8.95
CA GLY A 396 -18.11 2.80 -8.18
C GLY A 396 -19.22 2.26 -9.07
N LEU A 397 -19.65 3.04 -10.07
CA LEU A 397 -20.66 2.60 -11.06
C LEU A 397 -20.14 1.42 -11.90
N LEU A 398 -18.88 1.45 -12.33
CA LEU A 398 -18.23 0.33 -13.03
C LEU A 398 -18.22 -0.92 -12.16
N ALA A 399 -17.81 -0.80 -10.89
CA ALA A 399 -17.81 -1.90 -9.93
C ALA A 399 -19.23 -2.43 -9.69
N TRP A 400 -20.24 -1.55 -9.60
CA TRP A 400 -21.64 -1.94 -9.46
C TRP A 400 -22.16 -2.74 -10.66
N ARG A 401 -21.89 -2.28 -11.88
CA ARG A 401 -22.45 -2.90 -13.11
C ARG A 401 -21.69 -4.15 -13.54
N ARG A 402 -20.37 -4.19 -13.38
CA ARG A 402 -19.47 -5.20 -13.97
C ARG A 402 -18.68 -5.99 -12.94
N GLY A 403 -18.73 -5.61 -11.67
CA GLY A 403 -18.07 -6.32 -10.57
C GLY A 403 -18.66 -7.71 -10.33
N PRO A 404 -17.98 -8.54 -9.52
CA PRO A 404 -18.44 -9.88 -9.18
C PRO A 404 -19.84 -9.82 -8.58
N ARG A 405 -20.68 -10.79 -8.94
CA ARG A 405 -21.99 -10.93 -8.30
C ARG A 405 -21.80 -11.42 -6.88
N PRO A 406 -22.55 -10.92 -5.89
CA PRO A 406 -22.53 -11.51 -4.56
C PRO A 406 -22.90 -12.97 -4.65
N ALA A 407 -22.16 -13.82 -3.92
CA ALA A 407 -22.43 -15.26 -3.85
C ALA A 407 -23.75 -15.55 -3.14
#